data_f88fca06113fb03a162901771c51069e
#
_entry.id   f88fca06113fb03a162901771c51069e
#
_cell.length_a   1.000
_cell.length_b   1.000
_cell.length_c   1.000
_cell.angle_alpha   90.00
_cell.angle_beta   90.00
_cell.angle_gamma   90.00
#
_symmetry.space_group_name_H-M   'P 1'
#
loop_
_entity.id
_entity.type
_entity.pdbx_description
1 polymer ?
#
loop_
_entity_poly.entity_id
_entity_poly.type
_entity_poly.pdbx_seq_one_letter_code
_entity_poly.pdbx_strand_id
1 'polypeptide(L)'
;MQNDKKVGPQRTIVLYTSKYGAAETYARWIAEALGCCTVPLDKFSKKELQGYDTVIYGGGVQAGGIRGLEQFTKWIKGDLKLRQMAKRGTISETEAAEIGAFDRQYYIFAVGISLDSEENRLQLRDINFDKNWLRELPCFFLPGAFDPAKLAGVDKAIIKVATKMFLDKSEAQAAAEDMQVLRYFETGCDLIDRTRTTALIEAVKSGVVPEEFRDTREPEPKKSFWKR
;
A
#
# COMPACT_ATOMS: atom_id res chain seq x y z
N MET A 1 -4.18 -24.23 28.39
CA MET A 1 -5.59 -23.91 28.08
C MET A 1 -5.57 -23.11 26.78
N GLN A 2 -5.88 -23.75 25.67
CA GLN A 2 -6.01 -23.09 24.37
C GLN A 2 -7.26 -22.22 24.41
N ASN A 3 -7.07 -20.94 24.18
CA ASN A 3 -8.17 -19.99 24.10
C ASN A 3 -8.81 -20.14 22.71
N ASP A 4 -9.82 -20.97 22.59
CA ASP A 4 -10.68 -21.04 21.40
C ASP A 4 -11.44 -19.69 21.28
N LYS A 5 -10.78 -18.69 20.69
CA LYS A 5 -11.48 -17.51 20.19
C LYS A 5 -12.50 -18.01 19.16
N LYS A 6 -13.78 -17.87 19.44
CA LYS A 6 -14.86 -18.08 18.48
C LYS A 6 -14.56 -17.24 17.24
N VAL A 7 -14.03 -17.88 16.20
CA VAL A 7 -13.84 -17.26 14.89
C VAL A 7 -15.21 -17.21 14.22
N GLY A 8 -15.94 -16.13 14.47
CA GLY A 8 -17.03 -15.73 13.58
C GLY A 8 -16.43 -15.34 12.21
N PRO A 9 -17.23 -15.27 11.12
CA PRO A 9 -16.72 -14.87 9.83
C PRO A 9 -16.05 -13.50 9.96
N GLN A 10 -14.74 -13.44 9.64
CA GLN A 10 -13.96 -12.20 9.67
C GLN A 10 -14.60 -11.16 8.75
N ARG A 11 -15.04 -10.04 9.33
CA ARG A 11 -15.63 -8.95 8.56
C ARG A 11 -14.50 -8.20 7.84
N THR A 12 -14.38 -8.44 6.54
CA THR A 12 -13.36 -7.85 5.69
C THR A 12 -13.94 -6.76 4.81
N ILE A 13 -13.17 -5.70 4.56
CA ILE A 13 -13.49 -4.66 3.59
C ILE A 13 -12.26 -4.29 2.77
N VAL A 14 -12.47 -3.98 1.49
CA VAL A 14 -11.46 -3.42 0.60
C VAL A 14 -11.80 -1.96 0.31
N LEU A 15 -10.94 -1.06 0.76
CA LEU A 15 -11.02 0.37 0.47
C LEU A 15 -10.02 0.71 -0.64
N TYR A 16 -10.38 1.65 -1.51
CA TYR A 16 -9.47 2.03 -2.59
C TYR A 16 -9.56 3.51 -2.96
N THR A 17 -8.47 4.00 -3.59
CA THR A 17 -8.45 5.27 -4.30
C THR A 17 -7.90 5.04 -5.71
N SER A 18 -8.75 5.27 -6.72
CA SER A 18 -8.41 5.04 -8.13
C SER A 18 -8.71 6.27 -8.96
N LYS A 19 -7.79 6.65 -9.85
CA LYS A 19 -8.00 7.75 -10.80
C LYS A 19 -8.33 7.25 -12.21
N TYR A 20 -7.65 6.19 -12.63
CA TYR A 20 -7.73 5.65 -13.98
C TYR A 20 -8.30 4.23 -14.03
N GLY A 21 -8.84 3.72 -12.94
CA GLY A 21 -9.55 2.43 -12.87
C GLY A 21 -8.73 1.24 -12.38
N ALA A 22 -7.41 1.23 -12.56
CA ALA A 22 -6.59 0.05 -12.23
C ALA A 22 -6.71 -0.40 -10.75
N ALA A 23 -6.57 0.51 -9.79
CA ALA A 23 -6.70 0.16 -8.37
C ALA A 23 -8.13 -0.28 -8.00
N GLU A 24 -9.15 0.28 -8.65
CA GLU A 24 -10.54 -0.16 -8.50
C GLU A 24 -10.75 -1.58 -9.04
N THR A 25 -10.18 -1.90 -10.19
CA THR A 25 -10.25 -3.24 -10.79
C THR A 25 -9.67 -4.28 -9.83
N TYR A 26 -8.49 -4.05 -9.29
CA TYR A 26 -7.88 -4.94 -8.29
C TYR A 26 -8.73 -5.03 -7.00
N ALA A 27 -9.24 -3.90 -6.50
CA ALA A 27 -10.09 -3.88 -5.31
C ALA A 27 -11.33 -4.77 -5.49
N ARG A 28 -11.96 -4.75 -6.67
CA ARG A 28 -13.11 -5.61 -6.99
C ARG A 28 -12.71 -7.09 -7.02
N TRP A 29 -11.59 -7.44 -7.67
CA TRP A 29 -11.14 -8.84 -7.75
C TRP A 29 -10.77 -9.41 -6.38
N ILE A 30 -10.11 -8.61 -5.54
CA ILE A 30 -9.76 -8.99 -4.17
C ILE A 30 -11.04 -9.18 -3.34
N ALA A 31 -11.98 -8.25 -3.42
CA ALA A 31 -13.24 -8.32 -2.69
C ALA A 31 -14.09 -9.53 -3.13
N GLU A 32 -14.17 -9.81 -4.44
CA GLU A 32 -14.83 -10.98 -4.99
C GLU A 32 -14.22 -12.29 -4.44
N ALA A 33 -12.89 -12.42 -4.46
CA ALA A 33 -12.19 -13.62 -3.99
C ALA A 33 -12.28 -13.84 -2.47
N LEU A 34 -12.49 -12.76 -1.71
CA LEU A 34 -12.66 -12.79 -0.25
C LEU A 34 -14.13 -12.81 0.18
N GLY A 35 -15.09 -12.70 -0.75
CA GLY A 35 -16.51 -12.63 -0.44
C GLY A 35 -16.89 -11.41 0.40
N CYS A 36 -16.26 -10.25 0.17
CA CYS A 36 -16.45 -9.04 0.95
C CYS A 36 -16.81 -7.82 0.08
N CYS A 37 -17.12 -6.69 0.72
CA CYS A 37 -17.43 -5.45 0.02
C CYS A 37 -16.16 -4.68 -0.36
N THR A 38 -16.26 -3.87 -1.43
CA THR A 38 -15.26 -2.86 -1.77
C THR A 38 -15.92 -1.48 -1.90
N VAL A 39 -15.24 -0.45 -1.39
CA VAL A 39 -15.77 0.92 -1.34
C VAL A 39 -14.64 1.92 -1.63
N PRO A 40 -14.89 2.97 -2.45
CA PRO A 40 -13.95 4.09 -2.57
C PRO A 40 -13.72 4.77 -1.22
N LEU A 41 -12.46 5.14 -0.92
CA LEU A 41 -12.10 5.73 0.37
C LEU A 41 -12.87 7.02 0.69
N ASP A 42 -13.17 7.82 -0.30
CA ASP A 42 -13.93 9.09 -0.17
C ASP A 42 -15.42 8.90 0.13
N LYS A 43 -15.94 7.68 -0.08
CA LYS A 43 -17.32 7.28 0.26
C LYS A 43 -17.42 6.47 1.54
N PHE A 44 -16.33 6.33 2.28
CA PHE A 44 -16.26 5.55 3.51
C PHE A 44 -15.84 6.46 4.68
N SER A 45 -16.41 6.27 5.86
CA SER A 45 -16.06 7.06 7.02
C SER A 45 -15.16 6.29 7.99
N LYS A 46 -14.28 7.00 8.71
CA LYS A 46 -13.42 6.40 9.73
C LYS A 46 -14.22 5.61 10.78
N LYS A 47 -15.44 6.06 11.13
CA LYS A 47 -16.28 5.40 12.14
C LYS A 47 -16.71 4.00 11.73
N GLU A 48 -16.90 3.77 10.44
CA GLU A 48 -17.29 2.48 9.89
C GLU A 48 -16.20 1.41 10.02
N LEU A 49 -14.92 1.82 10.19
CA LEU A 49 -13.82 0.87 10.45
C LEU A 49 -14.08 -0.04 11.64
N GLN A 50 -14.85 0.41 12.64
CA GLN A 50 -15.21 -0.41 13.81
C GLN A 50 -16.01 -1.65 13.44
N GLY A 51 -16.66 -1.65 12.28
CA GLY A 51 -17.40 -2.78 11.74
C GLY A 51 -16.55 -3.90 11.16
N TYR A 52 -15.22 -3.76 11.06
CA TYR A 52 -14.37 -4.69 10.30
C TYR A 52 -13.17 -5.16 11.11
N ASP A 53 -12.82 -6.43 10.92
CA ASP A 53 -11.68 -7.10 11.56
C ASP A 53 -10.45 -7.08 10.64
N THR A 54 -10.69 -7.05 9.33
CA THR A 54 -9.66 -6.94 8.30
C THR A 54 -9.98 -5.80 7.34
N VAL A 55 -9.02 -4.89 7.17
CA VAL A 55 -9.13 -3.75 6.27
C VAL A 55 -8.00 -3.77 5.27
N ILE A 56 -8.34 -3.87 4.00
CA ILE A 56 -7.40 -3.82 2.88
C ILE A 56 -7.53 -2.45 2.23
N TYR A 57 -6.43 -1.76 2.03
CA TYR A 57 -6.41 -0.48 1.33
C TYR A 57 -5.58 -0.55 0.06
N GLY A 58 -6.11 -0.03 -1.05
CA GLY A 58 -5.42 0.03 -2.33
C GLY A 58 -5.37 1.40 -2.96
N GLY A 59 -4.23 1.77 -3.53
CA GLY A 59 -4.08 3.04 -4.22
C GLY A 59 -3.17 2.97 -5.44
N GLY A 60 -3.51 3.76 -6.48
CA GLY A 60 -2.61 3.96 -7.62
C GLY A 60 -1.40 4.80 -7.21
N VAL A 61 -0.22 4.45 -7.72
CA VAL A 61 1.01 5.21 -7.50
C VAL A 61 1.06 6.41 -8.46
N GLN A 62 1.37 7.58 -7.91
CA GLN A 62 1.56 8.80 -8.67
C GLN A 62 2.69 9.61 -8.04
N ALA A 63 3.72 9.93 -8.84
CA ALA A 63 4.91 10.67 -8.37
C ALA A 63 5.51 10.09 -7.08
N GLY A 64 5.63 8.77 -6.98
CA GLY A 64 6.15 8.06 -5.82
C GLY A 64 5.19 7.93 -4.63
N GLY A 65 4.04 8.62 -4.64
CA GLY A 65 3.03 8.52 -3.58
C GLY A 65 1.92 7.53 -3.91
N ILE A 66 1.45 6.77 -2.92
CA ILE A 66 0.25 5.94 -3.02
C ILE A 66 -0.96 6.84 -2.73
N ARG A 67 -1.82 7.04 -3.74
CA ARG A 67 -2.98 7.93 -3.62
C ARG A 67 -3.89 7.52 -2.46
N GLY A 68 -4.29 8.50 -1.64
CA GLY A 68 -5.18 8.30 -0.49
C GLY A 68 -4.56 7.61 0.72
N LEU A 69 -3.33 7.09 0.63
CA LEU A 69 -2.67 6.39 1.73
C LEU A 69 -2.51 7.29 2.98
N GLU A 70 -2.19 8.56 2.79
CA GLU A 70 -2.06 9.50 3.91
C GLU A 70 -3.37 9.64 4.71
N GLN A 71 -4.51 9.73 4.03
CA GLN A 71 -5.82 9.78 4.68
C GLN A 71 -6.12 8.48 5.41
N PHE A 72 -5.91 7.34 4.75
CA PHE A 72 -6.13 6.02 5.35
C PHE A 72 -5.26 5.81 6.59
N THR A 73 -3.96 6.10 6.49
CA THR A 73 -3.03 5.92 7.61
C THR A 73 -3.32 6.84 8.79
N LYS A 74 -3.85 8.04 8.56
CA LYS A 74 -4.36 8.90 9.65
C LYS A 74 -5.49 8.22 10.43
N TRP A 75 -6.35 7.44 9.76
CA TRP A 75 -7.46 6.75 10.41
C TRP A 75 -6.99 5.62 11.32
N ILE A 76 -6.00 4.84 10.89
CA ILE A 76 -5.51 3.65 11.58
C ILE A 76 -4.31 3.91 12.51
N LYS A 77 -3.84 5.16 12.58
CA LYS A 77 -2.65 5.55 13.37
C LYS A 77 -2.74 5.13 14.82
N GLY A 78 -3.92 5.25 15.44
CA GLY A 78 -4.15 4.87 16.83
C GLY A 78 -3.87 3.38 17.04
N ASP A 79 -4.48 2.53 16.23
CA ASP A 79 -4.38 1.09 16.30
C ASP A 79 -2.92 0.61 16.13
N LEU A 80 -2.21 1.18 15.13
CA LEU A 80 -0.82 0.82 14.88
C LEU A 80 0.13 1.27 15.99
N LYS A 81 -0.12 2.43 16.59
CA LYS A 81 0.67 2.89 17.74
C LYS A 81 0.45 2.03 18.98
N LEU A 82 -0.78 1.61 19.26
CA LEU A 82 -1.09 0.70 20.36
C LEU A 82 -0.33 -0.63 20.20
N ARG A 83 -0.32 -1.22 19.00
CA ARG A 83 0.47 -2.41 18.71
C ARG A 83 1.96 -2.21 18.95
N GLN A 84 2.49 -1.08 18.53
CA GLN A 84 3.90 -0.78 18.76
C GLN A 84 4.23 -0.61 20.24
N MET A 85 3.32 -0.02 21.04
CA MET A 85 3.47 0.09 22.48
C MET A 85 3.45 -1.27 23.17
N ALA A 86 2.53 -2.16 22.77
CA ALA A 86 2.46 -3.53 23.28
C ALA A 86 3.74 -4.32 22.94
N LYS A 87 4.21 -4.27 21.69
CA LYS A 87 5.47 -4.92 21.27
C LYS A 87 6.69 -4.45 22.06
N ARG A 88 6.72 -3.18 22.48
CA ARG A 88 7.78 -2.61 23.32
C ARG A 88 7.61 -2.89 24.81
N GLY A 89 6.55 -3.59 25.19
CA GLY A 89 6.23 -3.84 26.60
C GLY A 89 5.80 -2.60 27.38
N THR A 90 5.43 -1.50 26.70
CA THR A 90 4.95 -0.26 27.34
C THR A 90 3.55 -0.43 27.91
N ILE A 91 2.75 -1.26 27.27
CA ILE A 91 1.41 -1.72 27.72
C ILE A 91 1.32 -3.21 27.47
N SER A 92 0.45 -3.92 28.18
CA SER A 92 0.14 -5.31 27.89
C SER A 92 -0.75 -5.43 26.63
N GLU A 93 -0.73 -6.60 26.00
CA GLU A 93 -1.64 -6.87 24.87
C GLU A 93 -3.12 -6.78 25.28
N THR A 94 -3.43 -7.17 26.51
CA THR A 94 -4.79 -7.07 27.07
C THR A 94 -5.25 -5.62 27.18
N GLU A 95 -4.42 -4.76 27.76
CA GLU A 95 -4.70 -3.31 27.83
C GLU A 95 -4.83 -2.69 26.44
N ALA A 96 -3.95 -3.07 25.48
CA ALA A 96 -4.05 -2.58 24.11
C ALA A 96 -5.35 -3.00 23.42
N ALA A 97 -5.82 -4.22 23.66
CA ALA A 97 -7.09 -4.74 23.13
C ALA A 97 -8.31 -4.03 23.72
N GLU A 98 -8.27 -3.66 25.01
CA GLU A 98 -9.34 -2.90 25.68
C GLU A 98 -9.43 -1.46 25.18
N ILE A 99 -8.29 -0.82 24.86
CA ILE A 99 -8.24 0.57 24.41
C ILE A 99 -8.72 0.74 22.97
N GLY A 100 -8.48 -0.25 22.10
CA GLY A 100 -8.75 -0.08 20.68
C GLY A 100 -8.78 -1.36 19.85
N ALA A 101 -8.72 -1.22 18.55
CA ALA A 101 -8.78 -2.32 17.59
C ALA A 101 -7.40 -3.00 17.44
N PHE A 102 -6.86 -3.53 18.53
CA PHE A 102 -5.54 -4.18 18.56
C PHE A 102 -5.45 -5.37 17.59
N ASP A 103 -6.50 -6.17 17.49
CA ASP A 103 -6.55 -7.40 16.67
C ASP A 103 -6.89 -7.13 15.20
N ARG A 104 -7.28 -5.89 14.81
CA ARG A 104 -7.68 -5.59 13.42
C ARG A 104 -6.50 -5.71 12.47
N GLN A 105 -6.65 -6.47 11.40
CA GLN A 105 -5.61 -6.66 10.39
C GLN A 105 -5.65 -5.57 9.33
N TYR A 106 -4.49 -5.13 8.87
CA TYR A 106 -4.34 -4.12 7.82
C TYR A 106 -3.40 -4.61 6.73
N TYR A 107 -3.83 -4.45 5.48
CA TYR A 107 -3.06 -4.78 4.28
C TYR A 107 -3.11 -3.62 3.32
N ILE A 108 -2.00 -3.35 2.63
CA ILE A 108 -1.90 -2.32 1.61
C ILE A 108 -1.60 -2.98 0.28
N PHE A 109 -2.20 -2.49 -0.82
CA PHE A 109 -1.70 -2.75 -2.15
C PHE A 109 -1.47 -1.44 -2.92
N ALA A 110 -0.35 -1.39 -3.62
CA ALA A 110 0.05 -0.28 -4.47
C ALA A 110 -0.03 -0.72 -5.94
N VAL A 111 -0.60 0.11 -6.80
CA VAL A 111 -0.78 -0.19 -8.22
C VAL A 111 0.04 0.79 -9.06
N GLY A 112 1.00 0.29 -9.83
CA GLY A 112 1.87 1.13 -10.66
C GLY A 112 2.53 0.38 -11.81
N ILE A 113 3.05 1.12 -12.79
CA ILE A 113 3.63 0.56 -14.02
C ILE A 113 5.12 0.17 -13.90
N SER A 114 5.75 0.47 -12.77
CA SER A 114 7.19 0.23 -12.52
C SER A 114 7.44 -0.57 -11.24
N LEU A 115 6.45 -1.30 -10.74
CA LEU A 115 6.53 -1.99 -9.45
C LEU A 115 7.07 -3.43 -9.55
N ASP A 116 7.48 -3.88 -10.73
CA ASP A 116 8.20 -5.16 -10.88
C ASP A 116 9.66 -5.05 -10.42
N SER A 117 10.25 -3.84 -10.49
CA SER A 117 11.58 -3.55 -9.95
C SER A 117 11.62 -3.53 -8.43
N GLU A 118 12.58 -4.23 -7.84
CA GLU A 118 12.81 -4.20 -6.40
C GLU A 118 13.21 -2.81 -5.92
N GLU A 119 14.08 -2.12 -6.67
CA GLU A 119 14.51 -0.76 -6.35
C GLU A 119 13.33 0.20 -6.26
N ASN A 120 12.43 0.15 -7.26
CA ASN A 120 11.23 0.99 -7.26
C ASN A 120 10.27 0.66 -6.10
N ARG A 121 10.16 -0.61 -5.71
CA ARG A 121 9.37 -1.02 -4.53
C ARG A 121 9.97 -0.50 -3.24
N LEU A 122 11.30 -0.56 -3.09
CA LEU A 122 12.00 -0.03 -1.93
C LEU A 122 11.84 1.50 -1.85
N GLN A 123 12.05 2.21 -2.95
CA GLN A 123 11.85 3.65 -3.03
C GLN A 123 10.39 4.05 -2.67
N LEU A 124 9.41 3.32 -3.20
CA LEU A 124 8.00 3.54 -2.87
C LEU A 124 7.74 3.36 -1.38
N ARG A 125 8.36 2.35 -0.74
CA ARG A 125 8.26 2.14 0.70
C ARG A 125 8.86 3.31 1.47
N ASP A 126 10.04 3.77 1.10
CA ASP A 126 10.73 4.87 1.78
C ASP A 126 9.93 6.17 1.73
N ILE A 127 9.27 6.46 0.61
CA ILE A 127 8.43 7.65 0.45
C ILE A 127 7.12 7.54 1.28
N ASN A 128 6.49 6.36 1.31
CA ASN A 128 5.14 6.22 1.83
C ASN A 128 5.07 5.67 3.26
N PHE A 129 6.10 4.95 3.70
CA PHE A 129 6.14 4.26 5.00
C PHE A 129 7.33 4.72 5.85
N ASP A 130 7.68 6.02 5.80
CA ASP A 130 8.80 6.67 6.50
C ASP A 130 8.71 6.61 8.04
N LYS A 131 7.50 6.40 8.56
CA LYS A 131 7.25 6.35 10.01
C LYS A 131 7.34 4.92 10.54
N ASN A 132 8.07 4.72 11.63
CA ASN A 132 8.28 3.41 12.24
C ASN A 132 6.99 2.59 12.44
N TRP A 133 5.88 3.25 12.79
CA TRP A 133 4.59 2.58 12.98
C TRP A 133 3.88 2.19 11.67
N LEU A 134 4.32 2.72 10.52
CA LEU A 134 3.82 2.35 9.19
C LEU A 134 4.63 1.21 8.55
N ARG A 135 5.92 1.09 8.87
CA ARG A 135 6.83 0.13 8.22
C ARG A 135 6.38 -1.33 8.36
N GLU A 136 5.68 -1.63 9.45
CA GLU A 136 5.15 -2.99 9.70
C GLU A 136 3.94 -3.34 8.82
N LEU A 137 3.33 -2.36 8.13
CA LEU A 137 2.21 -2.64 7.24
C LEU A 137 2.68 -3.43 6.02
N PRO A 138 2.09 -4.59 5.77
CA PRO A 138 2.38 -5.33 4.55
C PRO A 138 1.90 -4.53 3.34
N CYS A 139 2.75 -4.43 2.32
CA CYS A 139 2.43 -3.75 1.07
C CYS A 139 2.68 -4.67 -0.12
N PHE A 140 1.62 -4.98 -0.86
CA PHE A 140 1.64 -5.78 -2.07
C PHE A 140 1.73 -4.88 -3.29
N PHE A 141 2.57 -5.25 -4.24
CA PHE A 141 2.85 -4.45 -5.43
C PHE A 141 2.19 -5.10 -6.65
N LEU A 142 1.27 -4.36 -7.26
CA LEU A 142 0.46 -4.85 -8.37
C LEU A 142 0.74 -4.03 -9.62
N PRO A 143 0.92 -4.67 -10.79
CA PRO A 143 1.15 -3.96 -12.03
C PRO A 143 -0.07 -3.13 -12.41
N GLY A 144 0.16 -1.97 -12.99
CA GLY A 144 -0.87 -1.01 -13.34
C GLY A 144 -1.11 -0.88 -14.83
N ALA A 145 -1.93 0.10 -15.19
CA ALA A 145 -2.11 0.54 -16.56
C ALA A 145 -1.83 2.04 -16.68
N PHE A 146 -1.39 2.45 -17.84
CA PHE A 146 -1.13 3.83 -18.18
C PHE A 146 -1.60 4.14 -19.60
N ASP A 147 -2.40 5.18 -19.72
CA ASP A 147 -2.91 5.65 -21.01
C ASP A 147 -2.59 7.14 -21.14
N PRO A 148 -1.63 7.52 -22.01
CA PRO A 148 -1.22 8.90 -22.20
C PRO A 148 -2.38 9.77 -22.74
N ALA A 149 -3.35 9.19 -23.44
CA ALA A 149 -4.51 9.91 -23.96
C ALA A 149 -5.47 10.38 -22.86
N LYS A 150 -5.52 9.66 -21.74
CA LYS A 150 -6.34 10.01 -20.56
C LYS A 150 -5.71 11.04 -19.63
N LEU A 151 -4.44 11.42 -19.86
CA LEU A 151 -3.78 12.42 -19.04
C LEU A 151 -4.42 13.80 -19.22
N ALA A 152 -4.69 14.46 -18.11
CA ALA A 152 -5.23 15.82 -18.09
C ALA A 152 -4.52 16.70 -17.05
N GLY A 153 -4.47 18.00 -17.32
CA GLY A 153 -4.03 19.01 -16.35
C GLY A 153 -2.66 18.70 -15.73
N VAL A 154 -2.64 18.61 -14.41
CA VAL A 154 -1.42 18.40 -13.60
C VAL A 154 -0.71 17.11 -13.94
N ASP A 155 -1.41 16.03 -14.29
CA ASP A 155 -0.78 14.75 -14.62
C ASP A 155 0.12 14.84 -15.85
N LYS A 156 -0.27 15.60 -16.88
CA LYS A 156 0.59 15.85 -18.03
C LYS A 156 1.91 16.54 -17.63
N ALA A 157 1.82 17.50 -16.71
CA ALA A 157 3.00 18.18 -16.19
C ALA A 157 3.91 17.23 -15.39
N ILE A 158 3.32 16.39 -14.53
CA ILE A 158 4.05 15.39 -13.74
C ILE A 158 4.80 14.41 -14.66
N ILE A 159 4.12 13.85 -15.67
CA ILE A 159 4.75 12.92 -16.61
C ILE A 159 5.86 13.61 -17.41
N LYS A 160 5.64 14.84 -17.86
CA LYS A 160 6.69 15.61 -18.57
C LYS A 160 7.95 15.81 -17.72
N VAL A 161 7.78 16.12 -16.42
CA VAL A 161 8.90 16.25 -15.48
C VAL A 161 9.58 14.91 -15.26
N ALA A 162 8.81 13.84 -15.03
CA ALA A 162 9.34 12.49 -14.85
C ALA A 162 10.14 12.05 -16.09
N THR A 163 9.58 12.20 -17.30
CA THR A 163 10.28 11.89 -18.57
C THR A 163 11.60 12.63 -18.66
N LYS A 164 11.62 13.93 -18.33
CA LYS A 164 12.87 14.70 -18.36
C LYS A 164 13.89 14.17 -17.35
N MET A 165 13.47 13.83 -16.13
CA MET A 165 14.36 13.27 -15.09
C MET A 165 14.98 11.93 -15.52
N PHE A 166 14.22 11.07 -16.22
CA PHE A 166 14.75 9.82 -16.77
C PHE A 166 15.73 10.05 -17.92
N LEU A 167 15.45 11.01 -18.80
CA LEU A 167 16.32 11.34 -19.93
C LEU A 167 17.62 12.04 -19.50
N ASP A 168 17.59 12.78 -18.39
CA ASP A 168 18.78 13.44 -17.83
C ASP A 168 19.75 12.45 -17.13
N LYS A 169 19.33 11.20 -16.88
CA LYS A 169 20.24 10.14 -16.43
C LYS A 169 21.20 9.80 -17.59
N SER A 170 22.50 9.64 -17.28
CA SER A 170 23.46 9.19 -18.29
C SER A 170 23.07 7.80 -18.81
N GLU A 171 23.29 7.53 -20.11
CA GLU A 171 22.96 6.22 -20.73
C GLU A 171 23.56 5.03 -19.97
N ALA A 172 24.71 5.23 -19.31
CA ALA A 172 25.36 4.22 -18.48
C ALA A 172 24.63 3.96 -17.13
N GLN A 173 23.71 4.83 -16.70
CA GLN A 173 22.95 4.74 -15.46
C GLN A 173 21.48 4.39 -15.71
N ALA A 174 21.02 4.42 -16.96
CA ALA A 174 19.65 4.04 -17.29
C ALA A 174 19.51 2.52 -17.27
N ALA A 175 18.88 1.98 -16.24
CA ALA A 175 18.52 0.58 -16.22
C ALA A 175 17.52 0.26 -17.36
N ALA A 176 17.52 -0.97 -17.88
CA ALA A 176 16.56 -1.41 -18.89
C ALA A 176 15.10 -1.12 -18.48
N GLU A 177 14.83 -1.14 -17.17
CA GLU A 177 13.54 -0.83 -16.57
C GLU A 177 13.13 0.65 -16.72
N ASP A 178 14.09 1.58 -16.58
CA ASP A 178 13.86 3.01 -16.81
C ASP A 178 13.46 3.28 -18.28
N MET A 179 14.11 2.61 -19.21
CA MET A 179 13.77 2.69 -20.64
C MET A 179 12.39 2.12 -20.95
N GLN A 180 11.99 1.05 -20.23
CA GLN A 180 10.65 0.48 -20.38
C GLN A 180 9.58 1.46 -19.86
N VAL A 181 9.82 2.11 -18.73
CA VAL A 181 8.89 3.13 -18.18
C VAL A 181 8.75 4.31 -19.13
N LEU A 182 9.84 4.77 -19.75
CA LEU A 182 9.78 5.83 -20.77
C LEU A 182 8.91 5.43 -21.97
N ARG A 183 9.04 4.19 -22.45
CA ARG A 183 8.16 3.67 -23.52
C ARG A 183 6.68 3.67 -23.08
N TYR A 184 6.39 3.29 -21.85
CA TYR A 184 5.01 3.33 -21.33
C TYR A 184 4.47 4.76 -21.28
N PHE A 185 5.31 5.77 -21.01
CA PHE A 185 4.87 7.17 -21.04
C PHE A 185 4.50 7.64 -22.45
N GLU A 186 5.14 7.08 -23.49
CA GLU A 186 4.88 7.42 -24.89
C GLU A 186 3.70 6.65 -25.48
N THR A 187 3.70 5.33 -25.30
CA THR A 187 2.78 4.42 -26.02
C THR A 187 1.61 3.95 -25.17
N GLY A 188 1.67 4.14 -23.83
CA GLY A 188 0.77 3.51 -22.89
C GLY A 188 1.13 2.06 -22.60
N CYS A 189 0.47 1.49 -21.59
CA CYS A 189 0.54 0.07 -21.26
C CYS A 189 -0.70 -0.38 -20.51
N ASP A 190 -1.01 -1.66 -20.58
CA ASP A 190 -1.96 -2.33 -19.70
C ASP A 190 -1.29 -3.61 -19.18
N LEU A 191 -0.87 -3.57 -17.92
CA LEU A 191 -0.17 -4.67 -17.26
C LEU A 191 -1.04 -5.28 -16.14
N ILE A 192 -2.35 -4.94 -16.12
CA ILE A 192 -3.26 -5.42 -15.09
C ILE A 192 -3.40 -6.93 -15.21
N ASP A 193 -3.09 -7.64 -14.12
CA ASP A 193 -3.11 -9.09 -14.06
C ASP A 193 -3.77 -9.57 -12.76
N ARG A 194 -4.92 -10.26 -12.90
CA ARG A 194 -5.68 -10.78 -11.76
C ARG A 194 -4.86 -11.77 -10.93
N THR A 195 -3.98 -12.54 -11.53
CA THR A 195 -3.17 -13.54 -10.83
C THR A 195 -2.25 -12.92 -9.78
N ARG A 196 -1.85 -11.67 -9.98
CA ARG A 196 -1.00 -10.93 -9.03
C ARG A 196 -1.69 -10.61 -7.70
N THR A 197 -3.01 -10.79 -7.60
CA THR A 197 -3.74 -10.64 -6.34
C THR A 197 -3.63 -11.86 -5.42
N THR A 198 -3.16 -13.00 -5.92
CA THR A 198 -3.14 -14.29 -5.21
C THR A 198 -2.41 -14.18 -3.86
N ALA A 199 -1.20 -13.62 -3.84
CA ALA A 199 -0.41 -13.51 -2.62
C ALA A 199 -1.13 -12.69 -1.53
N LEU A 200 -1.80 -11.59 -1.90
CA LEU A 200 -2.59 -10.78 -0.96
C LEU A 200 -3.79 -11.57 -0.44
N ILE A 201 -4.53 -12.24 -1.32
CA ILE A 201 -5.71 -13.02 -0.95
C ILE A 201 -5.33 -14.16 0.00
N GLU A 202 -4.26 -14.86 -0.28
CA GLU A 202 -3.73 -15.94 0.57
C GLU A 202 -3.25 -15.40 1.93
N ALA A 203 -2.55 -14.26 1.94
CA ALA A 203 -2.11 -13.62 3.18
C ALA A 203 -3.30 -13.23 4.07
N VAL A 204 -4.39 -12.72 3.48
CA VAL A 204 -5.61 -12.39 4.21
C VAL A 204 -6.29 -13.65 4.75
N LYS A 205 -6.41 -14.71 3.96
CA LYS A 205 -7.07 -15.96 4.35
C LYS A 205 -6.31 -16.74 5.42
N SER A 206 -4.98 -16.78 5.31
CA SER A 206 -4.13 -17.52 6.25
C SER A 206 -3.71 -16.72 7.48
N GLY A 207 -3.78 -15.40 7.42
CA GLY A 207 -3.18 -14.49 8.41
C GLY A 207 -1.65 -14.43 8.34
N VAL A 208 -1.02 -15.12 7.38
CA VAL A 208 0.44 -15.18 7.20
C VAL A 208 0.86 -14.32 6.02
N VAL A 209 1.65 -13.29 6.29
CA VAL A 209 2.18 -12.41 5.24
C VAL A 209 3.60 -12.84 4.90
N PRO A 210 3.90 -13.16 3.61
CA PRO A 210 5.26 -13.44 3.17
C PRO A 210 6.20 -12.27 3.45
N GLU A 211 7.46 -12.58 3.75
CA GLU A 211 8.45 -11.60 4.19
C GLU A 211 8.72 -10.51 3.15
N GLU A 212 8.68 -10.84 1.87
CA GLU A 212 8.87 -9.93 0.75
C GLU A 212 7.86 -8.76 0.71
N PHE A 213 6.68 -8.92 1.35
CA PHE A 213 5.67 -7.87 1.47
C PHE A 213 5.77 -7.06 2.76
N ARG A 214 6.78 -7.32 3.59
CA ARG A 214 7.09 -6.57 4.81
C ARG A 214 8.35 -5.73 4.61
N ASP A 215 8.48 -4.64 5.32
CA ASP A 215 9.74 -3.91 5.41
C ASP A 215 10.50 -4.39 6.66
N THR A 216 11.45 -5.30 6.45
CA THR A 216 12.29 -5.88 7.51
C THR A 216 13.56 -5.07 7.78
N ARG A 217 13.80 -4.02 6.99
CA ARG A 217 14.99 -3.16 7.15
C ARG A 217 14.93 -2.42 8.48
N GLU A 218 16.05 -2.32 9.17
CA GLU A 218 16.14 -1.46 10.35
C GLU A 218 15.90 0.00 9.96
N PRO A 219 15.13 0.77 10.76
CA PRO A 219 14.94 2.19 10.51
C PRO A 219 16.30 2.90 10.58
N GLU A 220 16.65 3.65 9.54
CA GLU A 220 17.84 4.48 9.58
C GLU A 220 17.79 5.39 10.83
N PRO A 221 18.90 5.49 11.58
CA PRO A 221 18.97 6.40 12.71
C PRO A 221 18.72 7.82 12.16
N LYS A 222 17.70 8.50 12.68
CA LYS A 222 17.42 9.89 12.31
C LYS A 222 18.73 10.68 12.43
N LYS A 223 19.27 11.13 11.30
CA LYS A 223 20.42 12.05 11.30
C LYS A 223 20.00 13.21 12.19
N SER A 224 20.64 13.33 13.37
CA SER A 224 20.37 14.43 14.28
C SER A 224 20.78 15.71 13.57
N PHE A 225 19.80 16.55 13.23
CA PHE A 225 20.01 17.85 12.59
C PHE A 225 20.68 18.88 13.55
N TRP A 226 21.08 18.42 14.74
CA TRP A 226 21.73 19.25 15.77
C TRP A 226 23.17 18.81 15.96
N LYS A 227 24.04 19.17 15.02
CA LYS A 227 25.48 19.41 15.27
C LYS A 227 25.94 20.52 14.34
N ARG A 228 25.69 21.75 14.77
CA ARG A 228 26.61 22.89 14.61
C ARG A 228 26.26 23.95 15.64
#